data_b978f1a4e133b2027b1affb462b19dd8
#
_entry.id   b978f1a4e133b2027b1affb462b19dd8
#
_cell.length_a   1.000
_cell.length_b   1.000
_cell.length_c   1.000
_cell.angle_alpha   90.00
_cell.angle_beta   90.00
_cell.angle_gamma   90.00
#
_symmetry.space_group_name_H-M   'P 1'
#
loop_
_entity.id
_entity.type
_entity.pdbx_description
1 polymer ?
#
loop_
_entity_poly.entity_id
_entity_poly.type
_entity_poly.pdbx_seq_one_letter_code
_entity_poly.pdbx_strand_id
1 'polypeptide(L)'
;MAIYRMYVEVSCLTFPSPLRYPGGKKKLTGFIKDAIVCNDLQGGVYVEPFAGGASIAWYLLFNEYVSSIIINDLDKSIYAFWFSVLNETDKLCKLIRDTPITVEEWETQRLVQNDKDNTDYLTLGFSTFFLNRTNRSGII
;
A
#
# COMPACT_ATOMS: atom_id res chain seq x y z
N MET A 1 -10.72 5.68 12.82
CA MET A 1 -11.03 5.47 11.40
C MET A 1 -10.93 6.83 10.73
N ALA A 2 -9.88 7.09 9.98
CA ALA A 2 -9.68 8.38 9.31
C ALA A 2 -10.07 8.26 7.85
N ILE A 3 -11.02 9.08 7.41
CA ILE A 3 -11.43 9.19 6.00
C ILE A 3 -10.58 10.31 5.39
N TYR A 4 -9.65 9.95 4.50
CA TYR A 4 -8.84 10.92 3.78
C TYR A 4 -9.37 11.09 2.35
N ARG A 5 -9.71 12.32 1.99
CA ARG A 5 -10.02 12.73 0.63
C ARG A 5 -8.75 13.38 0.06
N MET A 6 -7.98 12.62 -0.72
CA MET A 6 -6.85 13.16 -1.46
C MET A 6 -7.29 13.50 -2.88
N TYR A 7 -7.12 14.77 -3.27
CA TYR A 7 -7.18 15.19 -4.66
C TYR A 7 -5.75 15.08 -5.23
N VAL A 8 -5.53 14.14 -6.11
CA VAL A 8 -4.28 14.02 -6.87
C VAL A 8 -4.63 14.10 -8.34
N GLU A 9 -4.07 15.10 -9.04
CA GLU A 9 -4.06 15.06 -10.50
C GLU A 9 -3.18 13.89 -10.95
N VAL A 10 -3.80 12.83 -11.44
CA VAL A 10 -3.10 11.61 -11.85
C VAL A 10 -3.01 11.57 -13.37
N SER A 11 -1.91 12.07 -13.92
CA SER A 11 -1.49 11.70 -15.25
C SER A 11 -1.07 10.23 -15.22
N CYS A 12 -1.89 9.35 -15.80
CA CYS A 12 -1.63 7.96 -16.19
C CYS A 12 -0.56 7.19 -15.37
N LEU A 13 -0.86 6.81 -14.14
CA LEU A 13 -0.01 5.88 -13.39
C LEU A 13 -0.24 4.46 -13.89
N THR A 14 0.73 3.91 -14.59
CA THR A 14 0.74 2.51 -15.06
C THR A 14 0.74 1.50 -13.89
N PHE A 15 1.12 1.93 -12.66
CA PHE A 15 1.14 1.12 -11.45
C PHE A 15 0.72 1.95 -10.24
N PRO A 16 -0.55 1.89 -9.83
CA PRO A 16 -1.04 2.68 -8.70
C PRO A 16 -0.51 2.22 -7.32
N SER A 17 0.07 1.03 -7.22
CA SER A 17 0.59 0.53 -5.94
C SER A 17 2.09 0.77 -5.79
N PRO A 18 2.55 1.35 -4.67
CA PRO A 18 3.97 1.49 -4.33
C PRO A 18 4.62 0.16 -3.93
N LEU A 19 3.84 -0.85 -3.52
CA LEU A 19 4.35 -2.18 -3.19
C LEU A 19 4.30 -3.12 -4.40
N ARG A 20 5.38 -3.86 -4.61
CA ARG A 20 5.41 -5.05 -5.47
C ARG A 20 4.85 -6.22 -4.65
N TYR A 21 3.65 -6.67 -4.95
CA TYR A 21 3.03 -7.74 -4.18
C TYR A 21 2.86 -8.99 -5.04
N PRO A 22 3.58 -10.10 -4.72
CA PRO A 22 3.40 -11.38 -5.42
C PRO A 22 1.95 -11.84 -5.31
N GLY A 23 1.35 -12.25 -6.42
CA GLY A 23 -0.08 -12.62 -6.44
C GLY A 23 -1.06 -11.45 -6.43
N GLY A 24 -0.59 -10.22 -6.71
CA GLY A 24 -1.43 -9.03 -6.77
C GLY A 24 -2.64 -9.21 -7.69
N LYS A 25 -3.80 -8.75 -7.21
CA LYS A 25 -5.12 -8.92 -7.84
C LYS A 25 -5.37 -8.02 -9.07
N LYS A 26 -4.34 -7.36 -9.63
CA LYS A 26 -4.46 -6.40 -10.74
C LYS A 26 -5.27 -6.94 -11.92
N LYS A 27 -5.16 -8.25 -12.23
CA LYS A 27 -5.92 -8.88 -13.32
C LYS A 27 -7.44 -8.86 -13.10
N LEU A 28 -7.89 -8.73 -11.85
CA LEU A 28 -9.31 -8.66 -11.49
C LEU A 28 -9.87 -7.22 -11.54
N THR A 29 -9.05 -6.22 -11.79
CA THR A 29 -9.47 -4.81 -11.76
C THR A 29 -10.63 -4.53 -12.71
N GLY A 30 -10.54 -5.05 -13.95
CA GLY A 30 -11.64 -4.89 -14.93
C GLY A 30 -12.94 -5.53 -14.45
N PHE A 31 -12.86 -6.77 -13.95
CA PHE A 31 -14.02 -7.49 -13.42
C PHE A 31 -14.69 -6.74 -12.26
N ILE A 32 -13.91 -6.28 -11.28
CA ILE A 32 -14.45 -5.54 -10.13
C ILE A 32 -15.05 -4.21 -10.57
N LYS A 33 -14.36 -3.48 -11.45
CA LYS A 33 -14.89 -2.24 -12.05
C LYS A 33 -16.23 -2.49 -12.73
N ASP A 34 -16.32 -3.52 -13.58
CA ASP A 34 -17.55 -3.84 -14.31
C ASP A 34 -18.68 -4.27 -13.35
N ALA A 35 -18.36 -5.02 -12.29
CA ALA A 35 -19.32 -5.37 -11.25
C ALA A 35 -19.87 -4.12 -10.52
N ILE A 36 -19.04 -3.13 -10.23
CA ILE A 36 -19.49 -1.86 -9.62
C ILE A 36 -20.43 -1.11 -10.58
N VAL A 37 -20.03 -0.99 -11.86
CA VAL A 37 -20.80 -0.23 -12.86
C VAL A 37 -22.13 -0.93 -13.17
N CYS A 38 -22.13 -2.24 -13.40
CA CYS A 38 -23.35 -2.99 -13.77
C CYS A 38 -24.39 -3.08 -12.63
N ASN A 39 -23.99 -2.80 -11.40
CA ASN A 39 -24.89 -2.82 -10.23
C ASN A 39 -25.19 -1.41 -9.69
N ASP A 40 -24.85 -0.36 -10.42
CA ASP A 40 -25.07 1.05 -10.04
C ASP A 40 -24.47 1.41 -8.66
N LEU A 41 -23.27 0.85 -8.35
CA LEU A 41 -22.60 1.05 -7.06
C LEU A 41 -21.48 2.12 -7.11
N GLN A 42 -21.43 2.93 -8.19
CA GLN A 42 -20.46 4.01 -8.31
C GLN A 42 -20.64 5.03 -7.17
N GLY A 43 -19.52 5.62 -6.74
CA GLY A 43 -19.50 6.55 -5.63
C GLY A 43 -19.65 5.91 -4.24
N GLY A 44 -19.80 4.59 -4.17
CA GLY A 44 -19.83 3.85 -2.91
C GLY A 44 -18.47 3.73 -2.22
N VAL A 45 -18.41 2.90 -1.19
CA VAL A 45 -17.19 2.57 -0.44
C VAL A 45 -16.69 1.20 -0.87
N TYR A 46 -15.43 1.10 -1.30
CA TYR A 46 -14.79 -0.18 -1.60
C TYR A 46 -13.97 -0.67 -0.41
N VAL A 47 -14.18 -1.93 -0.01
CA VAL A 47 -13.48 -2.54 1.13
C VAL A 47 -12.59 -3.67 0.63
N GLU A 48 -11.29 -3.60 0.95
CA GLU A 48 -10.30 -4.62 0.61
C GLU A 48 -9.63 -5.15 1.90
N PRO A 49 -10.17 -6.22 2.53
CA PRO A 49 -9.69 -6.71 3.83
C PRO A 49 -8.33 -7.43 3.78
N PHE A 50 -7.89 -7.85 2.58
CA PHE A 50 -6.59 -8.45 2.31
C PHE A 50 -5.91 -7.64 1.20
N ALA A 51 -5.49 -6.42 1.56
CA ALA A 51 -5.11 -5.40 0.60
C ALA A 51 -3.81 -5.72 -0.15
N GLY A 52 -2.80 -6.32 0.51
CA GLY A 52 -1.49 -6.49 -0.09
C GLY A 52 -0.99 -5.17 -0.67
N GLY A 53 -0.79 -5.13 -1.99
CA GLY A 53 -0.44 -3.91 -2.72
C GLY A 53 -1.61 -2.95 -2.98
N ALA A 54 -2.84 -3.27 -2.60
CA ALA A 54 -4.05 -2.45 -2.74
C ALA A 54 -4.29 -1.89 -4.16
N SER A 55 -3.84 -2.59 -5.20
CA SER A 55 -3.84 -2.06 -6.57
C SER A 55 -5.24 -1.84 -7.13
N ILE A 56 -6.22 -2.66 -6.74
CA ILE A 56 -7.63 -2.50 -7.16
C ILE A 56 -8.24 -1.31 -6.41
N ALA A 57 -8.05 -1.23 -5.09
CA ALA A 57 -8.58 -0.14 -4.27
C ALA A 57 -8.11 1.23 -4.80
N TRP A 58 -6.81 1.38 -5.05
CA TRP A 58 -6.27 2.62 -5.61
C TRP A 58 -6.76 2.90 -7.03
N TYR A 59 -6.86 1.88 -7.89
CA TYR A 59 -7.40 2.06 -9.23
C TYR A 59 -8.84 2.58 -9.20
N LEU A 60 -9.68 1.99 -8.37
CA LEU A 60 -11.08 2.39 -8.25
C LEU A 60 -11.23 3.81 -7.69
N LEU A 61 -10.41 4.17 -6.69
CA LEU A 61 -10.43 5.49 -6.09
C LEU A 61 -9.94 6.58 -7.05
N PHE A 62 -8.78 6.37 -7.68
CA PHE A 62 -8.18 7.36 -8.58
C PHE A 62 -8.96 7.56 -9.89
N ASN A 63 -9.74 6.56 -10.31
CA ASN A 63 -10.63 6.68 -11.46
C ASN A 63 -12.07 7.00 -11.06
N GLU A 64 -12.30 7.43 -9.82
CA GLU A 64 -13.60 7.91 -9.31
C GLU A 64 -14.74 6.89 -9.41
N TYR A 65 -14.45 5.59 -9.54
CA TYR A 65 -15.47 4.56 -9.46
C TYR A 65 -16.08 4.44 -8.07
N VAL A 66 -15.30 4.80 -7.03
CA VAL A 66 -15.71 4.81 -5.63
C VAL A 66 -15.32 6.13 -4.97
N SER A 67 -16.08 6.57 -3.98
CA SER A 67 -15.80 7.80 -3.24
C SER A 67 -14.75 7.64 -2.15
N SER A 68 -14.56 6.42 -1.66
CA SER A 68 -13.59 6.09 -0.63
C SER A 68 -13.23 4.62 -0.63
N ILE A 69 -12.08 4.31 -0.02
CA ILE A 69 -11.61 2.94 0.16
C ILE A 69 -11.32 2.65 1.63
N ILE A 70 -11.58 1.43 2.04
CA ILE A 70 -11.15 0.88 3.34
C ILE A 70 -10.23 -0.28 3.03
N ILE A 71 -8.97 -0.18 3.43
CA ILE A 71 -7.98 -1.24 3.24
C ILE A 71 -7.52 -1.77 4.58
N ASN A 72 -7.32 -3.08 4.66
CA ASN A 72 -6.77 -3.78 5.79
C ASN A 72 -5.89 -4.93 5.28
N ASP A 73 -4.97 -5.39 6.11
CA ASP A 73 -4.25 -6.64 5.85
C ASP A 73 -4.00 -7.38 7.17
N LEU A 74 -3.95 -8.71 7.11
CA LEU A 74 -3.62 -9.55 8.25
C LEU A 74 -2.12 -9.53 8.56
N ASP A 75 -1.28 -9.37 7.54
CA ASP A 75 0.16 -9.21 7.74
C ASP A 75 0.44 -7.83 8.34
N LYS A 76 0.95 -7.84 9.58
CA LYS A 76 1.30 -6.63 10.32
C LYS A 76 2.26 -5.72 9.56
N SER A 77 3.16 -6.27 8.76
CA SER A 77 4.11 -5.52 7.94
C SER A 77 3.39 -4.71 6.85
N ILE A 78 2.46 -5.34 6.15
CA ILE A 78 1.63 -4.68 5.12
C ILE A 78 0.70 -3.65 5.75
N TYR A 79 0.06 -4.00 6.87
CA TYR A 79 -0.76 -3.06 7.63
C TYR A 79 0.04 -1.83 8.07
N ALA A 80 1.24 -2.04 8.66
CA ALA A 80 2.12 -0.97 9.12
C ALA A 80 2.55 -0.03 7.97
N PHE A 81 2.83 -0.59 6.79
CA PHE A 81 3.14 0.21 5.61
C PHE A 81 1.96 1.13 5.23
N TRP A 82 0.76 0.59 5.09
CA TRP A 82 -0.41 1.39 4.74
C TRP A 82 -0.81 2.38 5.83
N PHE A 83 -0.66 1.99 7.11
CA PHE A 83 -0.82 2.91 8.23
C PHE A 83 0.14 4.10 8.12
N SER A 84 1.41 3.84 7.83
CA SER A 84 2.44 4.88 7.69
C SER A 84 2.18 5.79 6.48
N VAL A 85 1.72 5.23 5.36
CA VAL A 85 1.32 6.01 4.18
C VAL A 85 0.20 6.98 4.51
N LEU A 86 -0.78 6.57 5.31
CA LEU A 86 -1.99 7.35 5.57
C LEU A 86 -1.86 8.30 6.76
N ASN A 87 -1.06 7.97 7.76
CA ASN A 87 -1.01 8.71 9.02
C ASN A 87 0.34 9.38 9.30
N GLU A 88 1.42 8.91 8.67
CA GLU A 88 2.79 9.38 8.92
C GLU A 88 3.52 9.69 7.59
N THR A 89 2.79 10.15 6.59
CA THR A 89 3.26 10.32 5.20
C THR A 89 4.59 11.07 5.11
N ASP A 90 4.69 12.23 5.76
CA ASP A 90 5.89 13.07 5.68
C ASP A 90 7.12 12.39 6.31
N LYS A 91 6.91 11.69 7.43
CA LYS A 91 7.99 10.96 8.11
C LYS A 91 8.42 9.74 7.29
N LEU A 92 7.47 9.01 6.73
CA LEU A 92 7.76 7.88 5.83
C LEU A 92 8.52 8.36 4.58
N CYS A 93 8.07 9.43 3.94
CA CYS A 93 8.75 10.02 2.78
C CYS A 93 10.16 10.50 3.12
N LYS A 94 10.36 11.05 4.33
CA LYS A 94 11.69 11.44 4.80
C LYS A 94 12.60 10.23 4.95
N LEU A 95 12.14 9.17 5.60
CA LEU A 95 12.90 7.91 5.73
C LEU A 95 13.28 7.34 4.36
N ILE A 96 12.33 7.29 3.42
CA ILE A 96 12.58 6.80 2.05
C ILE A 96 13.66 7.63 1.33
N ARG A 97 13.68 8.94 1.52
CA ARG A 97 14.61 9.85 0.84
C ARG A 97 15.99 9.79 1.46
N ASP A 98 16.07 9.74 2.79
CA ASP A 98 17.30 9.99 3.54
C ASP A 98 18.07 8.69 3.85
N THR A 99 17.42 7.52 3.77
CA THR A 99 18.05 6.24 4.07
C THR A 99 18.85 5.72 2.87
N PRO A 100 20.14 5.44 3.02
CA PRO A 100 20.98 4.90 1.95
C PRO A 100 20.61 3.45 1.63
N ILE A 101 20.77 3.04 0.36
CA ILE A 101 20.57 1.65 -0.05
C ILE A 101 21.90 0.93 0.02
N THR A 102 22.20 0.34 1.18
CA THR A 102 23.40 -0.44 1.46
C THR A 102 23.05 -1.84 1.99
N VAL A 103 24.03 -2.73 2.05
CA VAL A 103 23.86 -4.08 2.62
C VAL A 103 23.61 -3.99 4.12
N GLU A 104 24.34 -3.13 4.81
CA GLU A 104 24.21 -2.89 6.25
C GLU A 104 22.80 -2.40 6.59
N GLU A 105 22.27 -1.47 5.81
CA GLU A 105 20.90 -0.99 5.99
C GLU A 105 19.87 -2.09 5.70
N TRP A 106 20.11 -2.90 4.68
CA TRP A 106 19.24 -4.03 4.37
C TRP A 106 19.20 -5.06 5.52
N GLU A 107 20.35 -5.36 6.14
CA GLU A 107 20.42 -6.22 7.32
C GLU A 107 19.66 -5.60 8.51
N THR A 108 19.80 -4.30 8.73
CA THR A 108 19.05 -3.55 9.75
C THR A 108 17.56 -3.69 9.53
N GLN A 109 17.09 -3.49 8.32
CA GLN A 109 15.66 -3.59 8.00
C GLN A 109 15.13 -5.02 8.13
N ARG A 110 15.94 -6.04 7.86
CA ARG A 110 15.60 -7.44 8.16
C ARG A 110 15.42 -7.70 9.66
N LEU A 111 16.26 -7.13 10.50
CA LEU A 111 16.12 -7.26 11.95
C LEU A 111 14.81 -6.64 12.43
N VAL A 112 14.40 -5.50 11.88
CA VAL A 112 13.09 -4.88 12.15
C VAL A 112 11.94 -5.84 11.83
N GLN A 113 11.99 -6.55 10.69
CA GLN A 113 10.97 -7.54 10.33
C GLN A 113 10.96 -8.77 11.26
N ASN A 114 12.10 -9.17 11.79
CA ASN A 114 12.17 -10.27 12.74
C ASN A 114 11.54 -9.94 14.10
N ASP A 115 11.51 -8.66 14.48
CA ASP A 115 10.90 -8.17 15.73
C ASP A 115 9.64 -7.31 15.46
N LYS A 116 8.89 -7.66 14.45
CA LYS A 116 7.74 -6.88 14.02
C LYS A 116 6.66 -6.68 15.08
N ASP A 117 6.58 -7.57 16.05
CA ASP A 117 5.56 -7.48 17.11
C ASP A 117 5.86 -6.40 18.15
N ASN A 118 7.15 -6.06 18.36
CA ASN A 118 7.58 -5.02 19.27
C ASN A 118 7.93 -3.70 18.57
N THR A 119 7.84 -3.65 17.24
CA THR A 119 8.19 -2.48 16.44
C THR A 119 6.99 -1.57 16.22
N ASP A 120 7.19 -0.25 16.27
CA ASP A 120 6.17 0.74 15.92
C ASP A 120 5.82 0.70 14.43
N TYR A 121 4.63 1.22 14.07
CA TYR A 121 4.12 1.13 12.71
C TYR A 121 4.93 1.92 11.68
N LEU A 122 5.53 3.05 12.05
CA LEU A 122 6.33 3.83 11.09
C LEU A 122 7.63 3.09 10.72
N THR A 123 8.35 2.62 11.73
CA THR A 123 9.59 1.86 11.56
C THR A 123 9.32 0.56 10.79
N LEU A 124 8.28 -0.19 11.16
CA LEU A 124 7.91 -1.43 10.48
C LEU A 124 7.42 -1.17 9.05
N GLY A 125 6.63 -0.12 8.83
CA GLY A 125 6.12 0.26 7.51
C GLY A 125 7.25 0.70 6.57
N PHE A 126 8.22 1.45 7.07
CA PHE A 126 9.42 1.78 6.31
C PHE A 126 10.24 0.55 5.95
N SER A 127 10.52 -0.33 6.93
CA SER A 127 11.22 -1.59 6.70
C SER A 127 10.53 -2.44 5.63
N THR A 128 9.20 -2.53 5.70
CA THR A 128 8.38 -3.23 4.71
C THR A 128 8.59 -2.67 3.30
N PHE A 129 8.52 -1.36 3.15
CA PHE A 129 8.76 -0.69 1.87
C PHE A 129 10.20 -0.91 1.38
N PHE A 130 11.19 -0.69 2.25
CA PHE A 130 12.62 -0.81 1.91
C PHE A 130 12.93 -2.22 1.37
N LEU A 131 12.56 -3.26 2.12
CA LEU A 131 12.80 -4.65 1.70
C LEU A 131 11.99 -5.03 0.47
N ASN A 132 10.74 -4.58 0.36
CA ASN A 132 9.93 -4.80 -0.82
C ASN A 132 10.56 -4.23 -2.10
N ARG A 133 11.31 -3.13 -2.00
CA ARG A 133 11.96 -2.47 -3.14
C ARG A 133 13.36 -3.03 -3.43
N THR A 134 14.05 -3.52 -2.43
CA THR A 134 15.44 -4.03 -2.53
C THR A 134 15.49 -5.55 -2.74
N ASN A 135 14.51 -6.30 -2.24
CA ASN A 135 14.43 -7.74 -2.42
C ASN A 135 13.93 -8.13 -3.82
N ARG A 136 14.36 -9.30 -4.27
CA ARG A 136 13.85 -9.89 -5.52
C ARG A 136 12.35 -10.14 -5.43
N SER A 137 11.60 -9.73 -6.43
CA SER A 137 10.15 -9.92 -6.54
C SER A 137 9.31 -9.27 -5.43
N GLY A 138 9.89 -8.40 -4.60
CA GLY A 138 9.17 -7.73 -3.52
C GLY A 138 8.81 -8.63 -2.34
N ILE A 139 9.53 -9.72 -2.15
CA ILE A 139 9.39 -10.61 -0.98
C ILE A 139 10.00 -9.90 0.23
N ILE A 140 9.24 -9.87 1.33
CA ILE A 140 9.63 -9.23 2.60
C ILE A 140 10.05 -10.29 3.59
#